data_fcb9fd4b6f29ff4abaa975f15f41f823
#
_entry.id   fcb9fd4b6f29ff4abaa975f15f41f823
#
_cell.length_a   1.000
_cell.length_b   1.000
_cell.length_c   1.000
_cell.angle_alpha   90.00
_cell.angle_beta   90.00
_cell.angle_gamma   90.00
#
_symmetry.space_group_name_H-M   'P 1'
#
loop_
_entity.id
_entity.type
_entity.pdbx_description
1 polymer ?
#
loop_
_entity_poly.entity_id
_entity_poly.type
_entity_poly.pdbx_seq_one_letter_code
_entity_poly.pdbx_strand_id
1 'polypeptide(L)'
;STSSPVQMLCTDKDIDGSYYYGKVYAYKSGQYYDVSHGYEYYFDVNETHNMLNWVNEEGYTRAAVRCEAYSVDDYHGAWFGGYWYPDI
;
A
#
# COMPACT_ATOMS: atom_id res chain seq x y z
N SER A 1 -12.30 -3.55 -2.77
CA SER A 1 -13.51 -2.71 -2.72
C SER A 1 -13.73 -2.16 -1.32
N THR A 2 -14.74 -1.34 -1.15
CA THR A 2 -15.07 -0.75 0.16
C THR A 2 -15.57 -1.81 1.15
N SER A 3 -16.18 -2.88 0.67
CA SER A 3 -16.62 -4.01 1.50
C SER A 3 -15.58 -5.12 1.59
N SER A 4 -14.55 -5.09 0.76
CA SER A 4 -13.46 -6.07 0.74
C SER A 4 -12.13 -5.31 0.63
N PRO A 5 -11.61 -4.82 1.74
CA PRO A 5 -10.39 -4.01 1.73
C PRO A 5 -9.16 -4.85 1.43
N VAL A 6 -8.14 -4.20 0.88
CA VAL A 6 -6.81 -4.78 0.79
C VAL A 6 -6.17 -4.70 2.18
N GLN A 7 -5.74 -5.82 2.71
CA GLN A 7 -5.02 -5.85 3.98
C GLN A 7 -3.52 -5.85 3.73
N MET A 8 -2.80 -4.99 4.43
CA MET A 8 -1.34 -4.93 4.34
C MET A 8 -0.75 -4.74 5.73
N LEU A 9 0.38 -5.41 5.98
CA LEU A 9 1.10 -5.28 7.23
C LEU A 9 2.60 -5.18 6.97
N CYS A 10 3.27 -4.38 7.78
CA CYS A 10 4.73 -4.23 7.76
C CYS A 10 5.30 -5.01 8.94
N THR A 11 6.28 -5.88 8.67
CA THR A 11 6.89 -6.73 9.71
C THR A 11 8.32 -6.37 9.99
N ASP A 12 9.01 -5.70 9.07
CA ASP A 12 10.45 -5.47 9.20
C ASP A 12 10.89 -4.25 8.41
N LYS A 13 11.99 -3.65 8.81
CA LYS A 13 12.68 -2.58 8.08
C LYS A 13 14.17 -2.58 8.44
N ASP A 14 14.99 -2.00 7.57
CA ASP A 14 16.44 -1.98 7.76
C ASP A 14 16.97 -0.69 8.41
N ILE A 15 16.23 0.42 8.34
CA ILE A 15 16.68 1.71 8.86
C ILE A 15 15.68 2.22 9.90
N ASP A 16 16.14 2.39 11.14
CA ASP A 16 15.33 2.94 12.22
C ASP A 16 14.87 4.37 11.86
N GLY A 17 13.62 4.67 12.20
CA GLY A 17 13.01 5.96 11.91
C GLY A 17 12.40 6.09 10.52
N SER A 18 12.67 5.15 9.63
CA SER A 18 12.05 5.12 8.29
C SER A 18 10.63 4.56 8.35
N TYR A 19 9.79 4.99 7.42
CA TYR A 19 8.39 4.56 7.33
C TYR A 19 7.91 4.72 5.90
N TYR A 20 6.71 4.22 5.60
CA TYR A 20 6.11 4.45 4.29
C TYR A 20 4.60 4.66 4.37
N TYR A 21 4.06 5.25 3.31
CA TYR A 21 2.62 5.35 3.09
C TYR A 21 2.23 4.47 1.92
N GLY A 22 1.11 3.78 2.06
CA GLY A 22 0.55 2.95 1.00
C GLY A 22 -0.85 3.39 0.62
N LYS A 23 -1.18 3.27 -0.65
CA LYS A 23 -2.54 3.45 -1.14
C LYS A 23 -2.83 2.50 -2.29
N VAL A 24 -4.11 2.17 -2.45
CA VAL A 24 -4.53 1.15 -3.39
C VAL A 24 -4.74 1.75 -4.77
N TYR A 25 -4.14 1.07 -5.76
CA TYR A 25 -4.34 1.32 -7.18
C TYR A 25 -5.02 0.13 -7.82
N ALA A 26 -5.64 0.33 -8.95
CA ALA A 26 -6.07 -0.75 -9.83
C ALA A 26 -5.05 -0.94 -10.94
N TYR A 27 -4.90 -2.18 -11.39
CA TYR A 27 -4.08 -2.52 -12.53
C TYR A 27 -4.96 -3.04 -13.66
N LYS A 28 -4.79 -2.48 -14.86
CA LYS A 28 -5.51 -2.93 -16.04
C LYS A 28 -4.68 -2.65 -17.31
N SER A 29 -4.47 -3.69 -18.12
CA SER A 29 -3.83 -3.55 -19.45
C SER A 29 -2.47 -2.85 -19.41
N GLY A 30 -1.65 -3.16 -18.41
CA GLY A 30 -0.30 -2.60 -18.26
C GLY A 30 -0.27 -1.21 -17.64
N GLN A 31 -1.39 -0.71 -17.14
CA GLN A 31 -1.46 0.63 -16.53
C GLN A 31 -2.04 0.58 -15.13
N TYR A 32 -1.68 1.59 -14.33
CA TYR A 32 -2.14 1.73 -12.95
C TYR A 32 -3.06 2.93 -12.83
N TYR A 33 -4.15 2.77 -12.09
CA TYR A 33 -5.15 3.80 -11.88
C TYR A 33 -5.38 3.98 -10.38
N ASP A 34 -5.37 5.23 -9.91
CA ASP A 34 -5.62 5.53 -8.51
C ASP A 34 -7.09 5.30 -8.18
N VAL A 35 -7.35 4.31 -7.34
CA VAL A 35 -8.69 3.97 -6.85
C VAL A 35 -8.75 4.06 -5.34
N SER A 36 -7.85 4.86 -4.75
CA SER A 36 -7.77 5.04 -3.31
C SER A 36 -8.70 6.14 -2.78
N HIS A 37 -9.18 7.02 -3.67
CA HIS A 37 -9.96 8.21 -3.31
C HIS A 37 -9.27 9.07 -2.24
N GLY A 38 -7.94 9.12 -2.28
CA GLY A 38 -7.15 9.92 -1.36
C GLY A 38 -6.81 9.25 -0.04
N TYR A 39 -7.27 8.04 0.21
CA TYR A 39 -6.93 7.31 1.43
C TYR A 39 -5.51 6.77 1.36
N GLU A 40 -4.63 7.30 2.21
CA GLU A 40 -3.27 6.83 2.40
C GLU A 40 -3.14 6.25 3.81
N TYR A 41 -2.31 5.23 3.93
CA TYR A 41 -2.12 4.52 5.21
C TYR A 41 -0.66 4.53 5.58
N TYR A 42 -0.39 4.89 6.83
CA TYR A 42 0.96 4.92 7.40
C TYR A 42 1.38 3.51 7.81
N PHE A 43 2.60 3.14 7.45
CA PHE A 43 3.17 1.87 7.84
C PHE A 43 4.53 2.04 8.48
N ASP A 44 4.68 1.43 9.64
CA ASP A 44 5.93 1.16 10.30
C ASP A 44 5.88 -0.30 10.77
N VAL A 45 6.92 -0.79 11.39
CA VAL A 45 6.96 -2.18 11.89
C VAL A 45 5.78 -2.43 12.83
N ASN A 46 5.08 -3.54 12.62
CA ASN A 46 3.87 -3.98 13.35
C ASN A 46 2.60 -3.19 13.02
N GLU A 47 2.64 -2.30 12.04
CA GLU A 47 1.42 -1.64 11.56
C GLU A 47 0.68 -2.55 10.59
N THR A 48 -0.64 -2.66 10.79
CA THR A 48 -1.53 -3.40 9.90
C THR A 48 -2.71 -2.50 9.57
N HIS A 49 -3.05 -2.43 8.28
CA HIS A 49 -4.20 -1.65 7.82
C HIS A 49 -5.07 -2.43 6.86
N ASN A 50 -6.38 -2.28 7.01
CA ASN A 50 -7.36 -2.68 6.01
C ASN A 50 -7.63 -1.45 5.14
N MET A 51 -7.07 -1.45 3.93
CA MET A 51 -7.07 -0.28 3.08
C MET A 51 -8.33 -0.20 2.22
N LEU A 52 -9.13 0.84 2.45
CA LEU A 52 -10.28 1.12 1.62
C LEU A 52 -9.85 1.39 0.19
N ASN A 53 -10.64 0.92 -0.75
CA ASN A 53 -10.38 1.11 -2.16
C ASN A 53 -11.67 0.96 -2.97
N TRP A 54 -11.63 1.45 -4.19
CA TRP A 54 -12.77 1.43 -5.10
C TRP A 54 -12.48 0.60 -6.35
N VAL A 55 -11.65 -0.45 -6.23
CA VAL A 55 -11.27 -1.32 -7.35
C VAL A 55 -12.51 -1.86 -8.06
N ASN A 56 -13.38 -2.55 -7.33
CA ASN A 56 -14.58 -3.14 -7.93
C ASN A 56 -15.63 -2.11 -8.30
N GLU A 57 -15.79 -1.09 -7.47
CA GLU A 57 -16.77 -0.03 -7.69
C GLU A 57 -16.50 0.75 -8.98
N GLU A 58 -15.25 0.86 -9.38
CA GLU A 58 -14.85 1.54 -10.61
C GLU A 58 -14.63 0.57 -11.79
N GLY A 59 -15.02 -0.70 -11.62
CA GLY A 59 -15.02 -1.67 -12.69
C GLY A 59 -13.72 -2.42 -12.93
N TYR A 60 -12.77 -2.34 -12.01
CA TYR A 60 -11.51 -3.06 -12.10
C TYR A 60 -11.58 -4.40 -11.35
N THR A 61 -10.70 -5.33 -11.71
CA THR A 61 -10.66 -6.67 -11.12
C THR A 61 -9.31 -7.00 -10.48
N ARG A 62 -8.31 -6.11 -10.59
CA ARG A 62 -6.97 -6.34 -10.03
C ARG A 62 -6.52 -5.14 -9.23
N ALA A 63 -6.04 -5.41 -8.02
CA ALA A 63 -5.50 -4.41 -7.13
C ALA A 63 -3.97 -4.40 -7.16
N ALA A 64 -3.40 -3.24 -6.89
CA ALA A 64 -1.99 -3.05 -6.62
C ALA A 64 -1.86 -2.05 -5.46
N VAL A 65 -0.69 -2.00 -4.84
CA VAL A 65 -0.42 -1.02 -3.79
C VAL A 65 0.75 -0.16 -4.22
N ARG A 66 0.56 1.14 -4.21
CA ARG A 66 1.65 2.09 -4.40
C ARG A 66 2.16 2.54 -3.04
N CYS A 67 3.46 2.39 -2.82
CA CYS A 67 4.11 2.78 -1.57
C CYS A 67 5.06 3.94 -1.83
N GLU A 68 5.04 4.90 -0.91
CA GLU A 68 5.97 6.02 -0.91
C GLU A 68 6.75 5.97 0.40
N ALA A 69 8.05 5.67 0.31
CA ALA A 69 8.91 5.47 1.45
C ALA A 69 9.66 6.73 1.82
N TYR A 70 9.85 6.95 3.10
CA TYR A 70 10.65 8.03 3.67
C TYR A 70 11.79 7.42 4.48
N SER A 71 13.01 7.72 4.09
CA SER A 71 14.20 7.25 4.78
C SER A 71 14.87 8.42 5.50
N VAL A 72 15.33 8.15 6.72
CA VAL A 72 16.15 9.13 7.48
C VAL A 72 17.59 9.17 7.01
N ASP A 73 17.99 8.23 6.14
CA ASP A 73 19.32 8.18 5.54
C ASP A 73 19.22 8.70 4.11
N ASP A 74 19.84 9.86 3.86
CA ASP A 74 19.80 10.49 2.53
C ASP A 74 20.63 9.75 1.49
N TYR A 75 21.52 8.84 1.90
CA TYR A 75 22.40 8.10 0.99
C TYR A 75 21.87 6.74 0.59
N HIS A 76 20.98 6.16 1.38
CA HIS A 76 20.45 4.82 1.16
C HIS A 76 18.93 4.82 1.27
N GLY A 77 18.27 4.17 0.35
CA GLY A 77 16.85 3.92 0.46
C GLY A 77 16.55 2.95 1.61
N ALA A 78 15.39 3.10 2.23
CA ALA A 78 14.94 2.17 3.25
C ALA A 78 14.33 0.93 2.59
N TRP A 79 14.55 -0.25 3.19
CA TRP A 79 13.93 -1.49 2.82
C TRP A 79 12.87 -1.87 3.86
N PHE A 80 11.73 -2.36 3.37
CA PHE A 80 10.62 -2.80 4.22
C PHE A 80 10.18 -4.19 3.80
N GLY A 81 9.91 -5.05 4.77
CA GLY A 81 9.33 -6.36 4.56
C GLY A 81 7.92 -6.43 5.14
N GLY A 82 7.09 -7.29 4.56
CA GLY A 82 5.74 -7.47 5.07
C GLY A 82 4.92 -8.34 4.15
N TYR A 83 3.62 -8.31 4.36
CA TYR A 83 2.65 -9.11 3.62
C TYR A 83 1.49 -8.23 3.21
N TRP A 84 0.88 -8.56 2.06
CA TRP A 84 -0.37 -7.94 1.66
C TRP A 84 -1.33 -8.99 1.09
N TYR A 85 -2.60 -8.77 1.33
CA TYR A 85 -3.65 -9.68 0.92
C TYR A 85 -4.67 -8.89 0.12
N PRO A 86 -4.67 -9.01 -1.22
CA PRO A 86 -5.65 -8.33 -2.05
C PRO A 86 -6.97 -9.11 -2.00
N ASP A 87 -7.95 -8.53 -1.36
CA ASP A 87 -9.31 -9.10 -1.29
C ASP A 87 -10.26 -8.16 -2.01
N ILE A 88 -10.40 -8.36 -3.27
CA ILE A 88 -11.21 -7.52 -4.15
C ILE A 88 -12.49 -8.19 -4.61
#